data_66cec255547d979d70f91611dc9c8289
#
_entry.id   66cec255547d979d70f91611dc9c8289
#
_cell.length_a   1.000
_cell.length_b   1.000
_cell.length_c   1.000
_cell.angle_alpha   90.00
_cell.angle_beta   90.00
_cell.angle_gamma   90.00
#
_symmetry.space_group_name_H-M   'P 1'
#
loop_
_entity.id
_entity.type
_entity.pdbx_description
1 polymer ?
#
loop_
_entity_poly.entity_id
_entity_poly.type
_entity_poly.pdbx_seq_one_letter_code
_entity_poly.pdbx_strand_id
1 'polypeptide(L)'
;IANRHTHLLQVVGVIIALFFQSCAAHYATNMVNTPMLKQQGDLQIGGSVGHLGLNGQLAYAVSDNVGVMVNGKQHEAWYADDLATSNTVMFVEAGAGYYKWLSEHTIVELYGGYGLGEVNLVHAQKNTDITYILSRPFLQPSIGVQADFFSLNFATRFTHAGLRSDSIQLSGLFIEPAITTKLQFEQLSAIYQMGIVRTLHTDTPEMQVLPFWLAFGFQYNFDFTKND
;
A
#
# COMPACT_ATOMS: atom_id res chain seq x y z
N ILE A 1 -12.25 -8.47 -38.77
CA ILE A 1 -10.97 -8.11 -38.14
C ILE A 1 -11.06 -6.68 -37.54
N ALA A 2 -11.70 -5.72 -38.24
CA ALA A 2 -11.83 -4.32 -37.79
C ALA A 2 -12.53 -4.15 -36.42
N ASN A 3 -13.54 -4.97 -36.09
CA ASN A 3 -14.31 -4.84 -34.86
C ASN A 3 -13.53 -5.23 -33.57
N ARG A 4 -12.52 -6.09 -33.67
CA ARG A 4 -11.70 -6.50 -32.48
C ARG A 4 -10.76 -5.39 -32.00
N HIS A 5 -10.21 -4.60 -32.92
CA HIS A 5 -9.33 -3.49 -32.55
C HIS A 5 -10.09 -2.33 -31.88
N THR A 6 -11.34 -2.09 -32.30
CA THR A 6 -12.19 -1.05 -31.71
C THR A 6 -12.56 -1.38 -30.26
N HIS A 7 -12.88 -2.63 -29.95
CA HIS A 7 -13.17 -3.06 -28.59
C HIS A 7 -11.92 -3.00 -27.68
N LEU A 8 -10.76 -3.36 -28.22
CA LEU A 8 -9.50 -3.25 -27.47
C LEU A 8 -9.17 -1.79 -27.11
N LEU A 9 -9.31 -0.88 -28.06
CA LEU A 9 -9.12 0.56 -27.85
C LEU A 9 -10.14 1.15 -26.87
N GLN A 10 -11.38 0.70 -26.91
CA GLN A 10 -12.40 1.11 -25.93
C GLN A 10 -12.09 0.62 -24.53
N VAL A 11 -11.66 -0.65 -24.36
CA VAL A 11 -11.27 -1.20 -23.07
C VAL A 11 -10.05 -0.47 -22.53
N VAL A 12 -9.04 -0.23 -23.37
CA VAL A 12 -7.84 0.54 -22.98
C VAL A 12 -8.21 1.97 -22.61
N GLY A 13 -9.11 2.62 -23.38
CA GLY A 13 -9.60 3.96 -23.08
C GLY A 13 -10.37 4.05 -21.76
N VAL A 14 -11.20 3.06 -21.45
CA VAL A 14 -11.92 2.98 -20.16
C VAL A 14 -10.92 2.74 -19.01
N ILE A 15 -9.94 1.85 -19.19
CA ILE A 15 -8.89 1.63 -18.20
C ILE A 15 -8.10 2.92 -17.95
N ILE A 16 -7.69 3.62 -19.01
CA ILE A 16 -6.99 4.90 -18.89
C ILE A 16 -7.88 5.94 -18.20
N ALA A 17 -9.16 6.06 -18.54
CA ALA A 17 -10.08 6.99 -17.91
C ALA A 17 -10.28 6.73 -16.41
N LEU A 18 -10.22 5.47 -15.96
CA LEU A 18 -10.27 5.11 -14.54
C LEU A 18 -9.04 5.59 -13.76
N PHE A 19 -7.89 5.78 -14.44
CA PHE A 19 -6.68 6.34 -13.82
C PHE A 19 -6.73 7.86 -13.61
N PHE A 20 -7.61 8.57 -14.31
CA PHE A 20 -7.71 10.03 -14.23
C PHE A 20 -8.81 10.54 -13.28
N GLN A 21 -9.49 9.66 -12.54
CA GLN A 21 -10.43 10.07 -11.50
C GLN A 21 -9.67 10.45 -10.22
N SER A 22 -8.99 11.58 -10.27
CA SER A 22 -8.25 12.16 -9.15
C SER A 22 -9.15 13.15 -8.42
N CYS A 23 -9.94 12.65 -7.47
CA CYS A 23 -10.53 13.53 -6.45
C CYS A 23 -9.49 13.74 -5.33
N ALA A 24 -9.47 14.93 -4.73
CA ALA A 24 -8.61 15.25 -3.58
C ALA A 24 -8.94 14.33 -2.39
N ALA A 25 -8.29 13.17 -2.34
CA ALA A 25 -8.59 12.17 -1.34
C ALA A 25 -7.96 12.54 0.01
N HIS A 26 -8.74 12.55 1.07
CA HIS A 26 -8.26 12.70 2.44
C HIS A 26 -7.47 11.48 2.93
N TYR A 27 -7.78 10.32 2.38
CA TYR A 27 -7.12 9.06 2.72
C TYR A 27 -6.56 8.38 1.46
N ALA A 28 -5.26 8.13 1.48
CA ALA A 28 -4.55 7.38 0.47
C ALA A 28 -3.72 6.29 1.14
N THR A 29 -4.02 5.01 0.86
CA THR A 29 -3.29 3.87 1.41
C THR A 29 -1.85 3.83 0.88
N ASN A 30 -0.97 3.09 1.56
CA ASN A 30 0.34 2.69 1.04
C ASN A 30 0.27 1.31 0.39
N MET A 31 1.35 0.94 -0.28
CA MET A 31 1.56 -0.44 -0.70
C MET A 31 1.55 -1.38 0.51
N VAL A 32 0.79 -2.47 0.42
CA VAL A 32 0.70 -3.49 1.46
C VAL A 32 1.99 -4.31 1.45
N ASN A 33 2.70 -4.34 2.57
CA ASN A 33 3.91 -5.15 2.70
C ASN A 33 3.52 -6.61 2.93
N THR A 34 3.90 -7.49 2.00
CA THR A 34 3.69 -8.95 2.06
C THR A 34 5.04 -9.64 2.03
N PRO A 35 5.73 -9.78 3.18
CA PRO A 35 7.12 -10.17 3.19
C PRO A 35 7.36 -11.58 2.67
N MET A 36 6.57 -12.56 3.12
CA MET A 36 6.77 -13.98 2.85
C MET A 36 8.16 -14.43 3.31
N LEU A 37 8.51 -14.09 4.56
CA LEU A 37 9.77 -14.47 5.22
C LEU A 37 9.87 -15.98 5.36
N LYS A 38 11.08 -16.55 5.27
CA LYS A 38 11.30 -18.00 5.26
C LYS A 38 11.83 -18.51 6.60
N GLN A 39 12.82 -17.83 7.16
CA GLN A 39 13.55 -18.28 8.35
C GLN A 39 14.07 -17.10 9.15
N GLN A 40 14.47 -17.35 10.38
CA GLN A 40 15.09 -16.35 11.22
C GLN A 40 16.30 -15.71 10.53
N GLY A 41 16.41 -14.38 10.63
CA GLY A 41 17.49 -13.60 10.02
C GLY A 41 17.20 -13.09 8.61
N ASP A 42 16.14 -13.55 7.94
CA ASP A 42 15.74 -12.98 6.64
C ASP A 42 15.47 -11.48 6.77
N LEU A 43 16.09 -10.69 5.92
CA LEU A 43 15.88 -9.26 5.81
C LEU A 43 15.47 -8.91 4.38
N GLN A 44 14.43 -8.13 4.25
CA GLN A 44 13.92 -7.65 2.96
C GLN A 44 13.84 -6.13 3.00
N ILE A 45 14.37 -5.49 1.94
CA ILE A 45 14.28 -4.04 1.74
C ILE A 45 13.73 -3.80 0.35
N GLY A 46 12.68 -3.01 0.26
CA GLY A 46 12.03 -2.71 -1.02
C GLY A 46 11.63 -1.26 -1.15
N GLY A 47 11.48 -0.86 -2.40
CA GLY A 47 10.93 0.44 -2.77
C GLY A 47 10.01 0.30 -3.97
N SER A 48 8.97 1.11 -4.02
CA SER A 48 8.02 1.12 -5.12
C SER A 48 7.52 2.51 -5.45
N VAL A 49 7.07 2.66 -6.68
CA VAL A 49 6.41 3.85 -7.18
C VAL A 49 5.06 3.46 -7.79
N GLY A 50 4.09 4.30 -7.62
CA GLY A 50 2.76 4.14 -8.22
C GLY A 50 2.02 5.47 -8.26
N HIS A 51 0.79 5.45 -8.71
CA HIS A 51 -0.02 6.68 -8.73
C HIS A 51 -0.32 7.22 -7.31
N LEU A 52 -0.08 6.43 -6.28
CA LEU A 52 -0.13 6.84 -4.86
C LEU A 52 1.22 7.31 -4.31
N GLY A 53 2.22 7.59 -5.16
CA GLY A 53 3.52 8.12 -4.77
C GLY A 53 4.58 7.05 -4.55
N LEU A 54 5.57 7.39 -3.73
CA LEU A 54 6.70 6.56 -3.37
C LEU A 54 6.39 5.75 -2.10
N ASN A 55 6.81 4.49 -2.08
CA ASN A 55 6.73 3.65 -0.89
C ASN A 55 8.09 2.99 -0.63
N GLY A 56 8.50 2.94 0.64
CA GLY A 56 9.61 2.16 1.13
C GLY A 56 9.11 1.06 2.05
N GLN A 57 9.69 -0.12 1.98
CA GLN A 57 9.31 -1.28 2.79
C GLN A 57 10.54 -1.98 3.32
N LEU A 58 10.47 -2.40 4.58
CA LEU A 58 11.44 -3.24 5.25
C LEU A 58 10.70 -4.33 6.00
N ALA A 59 11.22 -5.56 5.98
CA ALA A 59 10.74 -6.65 6.80
C ALA A 59 11.92 -7.49 7.30
N TYR A 60 11.81 -7.98 8.53
CA TYR A 60 12.84 -8.80 9.16
C TYR A 60 12.23 -9.97 9.95
N ALA A 61 12.78 -11.15 9.77
CA ALA A 61 12.40 -12.35 10.52
C ALA A 61 13.13 -12.39 11.86
N VAL A 62 12.42 -12.07 12.92
CA VAL A 62 12.97 -12.12 14.30
C VAL A 62 13.14 -13.58 14.75
N SER A 63 12.26 -14.46 14.28
CA SER A 63 12.35 -15.92 14.48
C SER A 63 11.74 -16.61 13.24
N ASP A 64 11.75 -17.94 13.23
CA ASP A 64 11.18 -18.74 12.12
C ASP A 64 9.67 -18.54 11.89
N ASN A 65 8.99 -17.86 12.81
CA ASN A 65 7.55 -17.62 12.70
C ASN A 65 7.12 -16.19 13.07
N VAL A 66 8.06 -15.34 13.49
CA VAL A 66 7.74 -13.96 13.89
C VAL A 66 8.53 -12.99 13.04
N GLY A 67 7.82 -12.07 12.40
CA GLY A 67 8.39 -11.01 11.60
C GLY A 67 8.01 -9.63 12.11
N VAL A 68 8.86 -8.65 11.84
CA VAL A 68 8.58 -7.23 12.01
C VAL A 68 8.68 -6.52 10.68
N MET A 69 7.94 -5.43 10.52
CA MET A 69 7.98 -4.63 9.29
C MET A 69 7.91 -3.15 9.59
N VAL A 70 8.53 -2.36 8.72
CA VAL A 70 8.44 -0.90 8.69
C VAL A 70 8.13 -0.48 7.26
N ASN A 71 7.15 0.39 7.09
CA ASN A 71 6.77 0.91 5.79
C ASN A 71 6.70 2.42 5.86
N GLY A 72 7.14 3.08 4.79
CA GLY A 72 7.04 4.52 4.62
C GLY A 72 6.34 4.87 3.33
N LYS A 73 5.65 6.00 3.31
CA LYS A 73 5.00 6.54 2.12
C LYS A 73 5.21 8.03 2.03
N GLN A 74 5.44 8.49 0.80
CA GLN A 74 5.35 9.89 0.41
C GLN A 74 4.54 10.00 -0.88
N HIS A 75 3.55 10.86 -0.85
CA HIS A 75 2.69 11.15 -2.00
C HIS A 75 2.46 12.64 -2.10
N GLU A 76 2.54 13.17 -3.31
CA GLU A 76 2.17 14.53 -3.63
C GLU A 76 1.26 14.49 -4.87
N ALA A 77 0.07 15.02 -4.74
CA ALA A 77 -0.89 15.13 -5.83
C ALA A 77 -1.26 16.58 -6.07
N TRP A 78 -1.20 17.00 -7.32
CA TRP A 78 -1.65 18.30 -7.81
C TRP A 78 -2.95 18.12 -8.56
N TYR A 79 -3.97 18.82 -8.15
CA TYR A 79 -5.29 18.78 -8.80
C TYR A 79 -5.45 20.02 -9.67
N ALA A 80 -5.64 19.78 -10.97
CA ALA A 80 -5.80 20.83 -11.98
C ALA A 80 -7.24 21.36 -12.05
N ASP A 81 -7.98 21.29 -10.95
CA ASP A 81 -9.30 21.91 -10.87
C ASP A 81 -9.18 23.41 -10.65
N ASP A 82 -10.23 24.19 -10.94
CA ASP A 82 -10.29 25.66 -10.77
C ASP A 82 -9.87 26.16 -9.37
N LEU A 83 -9.65 25.25 -8.41
CA LEU A 83 -9.30 25.49 -7.03
C LEU A 83 -7.80 25.32 -6.72
N ALA A 84 -6.95 24.92 -7.68
CA ALA A 84 -5.50 24.70 -7.48
C ALA A 84 -5.19 24.06 -6.10
N THR A 85 -5.73 22.87 -5.86
CA THR A 85 -5.54 22.17 -4.60
C THR A 85 -4.38 21.19 -4.71
N SER A 86 -3.43 21.23 -3.78
CA SER A 86 -2.42 20.19 -3.64
C SER A 86 -2.66 19.37 -2.38
N ASN A 87 -2.31 18.10 -2.43
CA ASN A 87 -2.37 17.17 -1.31
C ASN A 87 -1.02 16.49 -1.14
N THR A 88 -0.40 16.66 0.01
CA THR A 88 0.84 15.96 0.36
C THR A 88 0.55 15.01 1.53
N VAL A 89 0.84 13.74 1.34
CA VAL A 89 0.70 12.69 2.36
C VAL A 89 2.05 12.10 2.64
N MET A 90 2.46 12.12 3.89
CA MET A 90 3.68 11.48 4.38
C MET A 90 3.38 10.70 5.64
N PHE A 91 3.71 9.40 5.66
CA PHE A 91 3.57 8.63 6.88
C PHE A 91 4.55 7.46 6.95
N VAL A 92 4.74 6.96 8.17
CA VAL A 92 5.51 5.76 8.50
C VAL A 92 4.63 4.85 9.35
N GLU A 93 4.68 3.57 9.10
CA GLU A 93 4.02 2.55 9.92
C GLU A 93 5.01 1.45 10.31
N ALA A 94 4.81 0.87 11.49
CA ALA A 94 5.54 -0.29 11.97
C ALA A 94 4.56 -1.37 12.41
N GLY A 95 4.94 -2.61 12.23
CA GLY A 95 4.11 -3.76 12.59
C GLY A 95 4.94 -4.98 12.96
N ALA A 96 4.30 -5.89 13.67
CA ALA A 96 4.81 -7.21 13.98
C ALA A 96 3.74 -8.25 13.68
N GLY A 97 4.16 -9.47 13.40
CA GLY A 97 3.20 -10.50 13.02
C GLY A 97 3.78 -11.89 13.08
N TYR A 98 2.86 -12.82 12.89
CA TYR A 98 3.15 -14.24 12.81
C TYR A 98 3.04 -14.69 11.36
N TYR A 99 3.99 -15.51 10.92
CA TYR A 99 3.94 -16.17 9.62
C TYR A 99 4.21 -17.66 9.76
N LYS A 100 3.62 -18.45 8.86
CA LYS A 100 3.81 -19.90 8.86
C LYS A 100 3.72 -20.46 7.45
N TRP A 101 4.73 -21.21 7.06
CA TRP A 101 4.70 -22.03 5.86
C TRP A 101 3.86 -23.28 6.13
N LEU A 102 2.76 -23.42 5.39
CA LEU A 102 1.86 -24.60 5.45
C LEU A 102 2.40 -25.74 4.59
N SER A 103 3.16 -25.42 3.56
CA SER A 103 3.86 -26.33 2.67
C SER A 103 5.11 -25.62 2.13
N GLU A 104 5.89 -26.30 1.29
CA GLU A 104 7.07 -25.73 0.61
C GLU A 104 6.70 -24.50 -0.25
N HIS A 105 5.43 -24.36 -0.66
CA HIS A 105 4.97 -23.34 -1.58
C HIS A 105 3.91 -22.40 -1.01
N THR A 106 3.34 -22.68 0.16
CA THR A 106 2.20 -21.91 0.67
C THR A 106 2.48 -21.33 2.04
N ILE A 107 2.31 -20.02 2.19
CA ILE A 107 2.49 -19.29 3.44
C ILE A 107 1.19 -18.60 3.85
N VAL A 108 0.96 -18.53 5.15
CA VAL A 108 -0.04 -17.64 5.76
C VAL A 108 0.64 -16.67 6.71
N GLU A 109 0.15 -15.45 6.75
CA GLU A 109 0.72 -14.39 7.57
C GLU A 109 -0.40 -13.59 8.24
N LEU A 110 -0.13 -13.09 9.45
CA LEU A 110 -0.99 -12.16 10.15
C LEU A 110 -0.11 -11.10 10.81
N TYR A 111 -0.16 -9.89 10.29
CA TYR A 111 0.53 -8.73 10.84
C TYR A 111 -0.45 -7.75 11.47
N GLY A 112 -0.03 -7.09 12.52
CA GLY A 112 -0.71 -5.95 13.11
C GLY A 112 0.28 -4.85 13.42
N GLY A 113 -0.18 -3.60 13.36
CA GLY A 113 0.73 -2.48 13.55
C GLY A 113 0.02 -1.14 13.67
N TYR A 114 0.84 -0.11 13.66
CA TYR A 114 0.39 1.27 13.82
C TYR A 114 1.19 2.20 12.92
N GLY A 115 0.51 3.14 12.29
CA GLY A 115 1.10 4.18 11.46
C GLY A 115 0.81 5.59 11.99
N LEU A 116 1.76 6.48 11.77
CA LEU A 116 1.68 7.90 12.08
C LEU A 116 2.16 8.71 10.87
N GLY A 117 1.55 9.86 10.65
CA GLY A 117 1.95 10.74 9.58
C GLY A 117 1.17 12.03 9.51
N GLU A 118 1.30 12.70 8.38
CA GLU A 118 0.68 13.99 8.12
C GLU A 118 0.03 14.01 6.73
N VAL A 119 -1.08 14.72 6.65
CA VAL A 119 -1.78 15.05 5.41
C VAL A 119 -1.93 16.54 5.32
N ASN A 120 -1.28 17.17 4.34
CA ASN A 120 -1.33 18.61 4.11
C ASN A 120 -2.21 18.90 2.89
N LEU A 121 -3.30 19.63 3.10
CA LEU A 121 -4.21 20.09 2.05
C LEU A 121 -4.02 21.61 1.86
N VAL A 122 -3.60 22.01 0.67
CA VAL A 122 -3.40 23.40 0.30
C VAL A 122 -4.46 23.83 -0.71
N HIS A 123 -5.29 24.78 -0.35
CA HIS A 123 -6.30 25.40 -1.22
C HIS A 123 -5.81 26.77 -1.68
N ALA A 124 -5.15 26.85 -2.82
CA ALA A 124 -4.51 28.09 -3.31
C ALA A 124 -5.50 29.26 -3.46
N GLN A 125 -6.72 29.02 -3.92
CA GLN A 125 -7.72 30.11 -4.07
C GLN A 125 -8.29 30.62 -2.75
N LYS A 126 -8.36 29.77 -1.72
CA LYS A 126 -8.87 30.16 -0.39
C LYS A 126 -7.76 30.63 0.54
N ASN A 127 -6.50 30.54 0.11
CA ASN A 127 -5.30 30.79 0.92
C ASN A 127 -5.40 30.08 2.28
N THR A 128 -5.82 28.81 2.24
CA THR A 128 -6.06 27.99 3.42
C THR A 128 -5.23 26.72 3.33
N ASP A 129 -4.36 26.52 4.30
CA ASP A 129 -3.56 25.34 4.48
C ASP A 129 -4.07 24.60 5.70
N ILE A 130 -4.42 23.32 5.53
CA ILE A 130 -4.90 22.46 6.63
C ILE A 130 -3.95 21.27 6.74
N THR A 131 -3.32 21.15 7.90
CA THR A 131 -2.51 19.99 8.25
C THR A 131 -3.31 19.07 9.16
N TYR A 132 -3.41 17.79 8.78
CA TYR A 132 -3.98 16.75 9.61
C TYR A 132 -2.87 15.81 10.10
N ILE A 133 -2.91 15.47 11.38
CA ILE A 133 -2.15 14.35 11.91
C ILE A 133 -2.93 13.07 11.62
N LEU A 134 -2.27 12.14 10.93
CA LEU A 134 -2.81 10.83 10.60
C LEU A 134 -2.39 9.81 11.66
N SER A 135 -3.35 9.06 12.19
CA SER A 135 -3.13 7.87 13.01
C SER A 135 -3.80 6.67 12.36
N ARG A 136 -3.12 5.49 12.38
CA ARG A 136 -3.54 4.37 11.55
C ARG A 136 -3.17 3.01 12.13
N PRO A 137 -3.91 2.49 13.14
CA PRO A 137 -3.83 1.07 13.51
C PRO A 137 -4.33 0.18 12.37
N PHE A 138 -3.68 -0.98 12.18
CA PHE A 138 -4.07 -1.94 11.16
C PHE A 138 -3.91 -3.39 11.61
N LEU A 139 -4.67 -4.29 10.95
CA LEU A 139 -4.54 -5.74 11.01
C LEU A 139 -4.53 -6.27 9.58
N GLN A 140 -3.58 -7.15 9.26
CA GLN A 140 -3.31 -7.59 7.89
C GLN A 140 -3.12 -9.10 7.82
N PRO A 141 -4.19 -9.90 7.65
CA PRO A 141 -4.06 -11.29 7.20
C PRO A 141 -3.63 -11.36 5.74
N SER A 142 -2.83 -12.37 5.42
CA SER A 142 -2.47 -12.70 4.04
C SER A 142 -2.24 -14.20 3.82
N ILE A 143 -2.36 -14.59 2.56
CA ILE A 143 -2.00 -15.92 2.09
C ILE A 143 -1.20 -15.77 0.80
N GLY A 144 -0.10 -16.50 0.68
CA GLY A 144 0.77 -16.46 -0.48
C GLY A 144 1.17 -17.83 -0.98
N VAL A 145 1.50 -17.88 -2.26
CA VAL A 145 2.13 -19.02 -2.90
C VAL A 145 3.43 -18.58 -3.54
N GLN A 146 4.44 -19.43 -3.45
CA GLN A 146 5.77 -19.19 -4.01
C GLN A 146 6.21 -20.38 -4.87
N ALA A 147 6.65 -20.09 -6.08
CA ALA A 147 7.41 -20.99 -6.95
C ALA A 147 8.84 -20.44 -7.08
N ASP A 148 9.70 -21.12 -7.84
CA ASP A 148 11.13 -20.79 -7.95
C ASP A 148 11.40 -19.33 -8.40
N PHE A 149 10.67 -18.86 -9.41
CA PHE A 149 10.87 -17.51 -9.97
C PHE A 149 9.69 -16.56 -9.75
N PHE A 150 8.63 -17.01 -9.09
CA PHE A 150 7.37 -16.29 -9.00
C PHE A 150 6.72 -16.47 -7.64
N SER A 151 6.17 -15.41 -7.09
CA SER A 151 5.25 -15.51 -5.96
C SER A 151 4.01 -14.65 -6.16
N LEU A 152 2.91 -15.12 -5.60
CA LEU A 152 1.63 -14.43 -5.57
C LEU A 152 1.15 -14.40 -4.12
N ASN A 153 0.78 -13.23 -3.64
CA ASN A 153 0.21 -13.04 -2.31
C ASN A 153 -1.10 -12.27 -2.41
N PHE A 154 -2.10 -12.74 -1.70
CA PHE A 154 -3.34 -12.03 -1.45
C PHE A 154 -3.35 -11.58 0.01
N ALA A 155 -3.40 -10.29 0.23
CA ALA A 155 -3.50 -9.68 1.55
C ALA A 155 -4.77 -8.85 1.66
N THR A 156 -5.32 -8.77 2.86
CA THR A 156 -6.40 -7.84 3.17
C THR A 156 -6.01 -7.06 4.42
N ARG A 157 -5.94 -5.76 4.31
CA ARG A 157 -5.67 -4.90 5.46
C ARG A 157 -6.96 -4.29 5.97
N PHE A 158 -7.21 -4.43 7.26
CA PHE A 158 -8.25 -3.70 7.99
C PHE A 158 -7.58 -2.53 8.71
N THR A 159 -8.03 -1.33 8.42
CA THR A 159 -7.38 -0.10 8.89
C THR A 159 -8.40 0.84 9.47
N HIS A 160 -8.14 1.37 10.65
CA HIS A 160 -8.86 2.51 11.18
C HIS A 160 -7.99 3.76 10.98
N ALA A 161 -8.38 4.66 10.08
CA ALA A 161 -7.66 5.92 9.88
C ALA A 161 -8.34 7.05 10.63
N GLY A 162 -7.59 7.75 11.47
CA GLY A 162 -7.98 8.97 12.15
C GLY A 162 -7.16 10.15 11.63
N LEU A 163 -7.81 11.21 11.18
CA LEU A 163 -7.21 12.46 10.74
C LEU A 163 -7.65 13.56 11.70
N ARG A 164 -6.71 14.22 12.32
CA ARG A 164 -6.99 15.28 13.30
C ARG A 164 -6.24 16.56 12.96
N SER A 165 -6.96 17.65 12.87
CA SER A 165 -6.42 19.03 12.86
C SER A 165 -6.95 19.80 14.10
N ASP A 166 -6.56 21.06 14.22
CA ASP A 166 -7.00 21.91 15.35
C ASP A 166 -8.54 22.03 15.47
N SER A 167 -9.25 21.97 14.34
CA SER A 167 -10.68 22.26 14.28
C SER A 167 -11.52 21.08 13.78
N ILE A 168 -10.91 20.07 13.16
CA ILE A 168 -11.61 18.99 12.45
C ILE A 168 -11.02 17.66 12.85
N GLN A 169 -11.89 16.70 13.13
CA GLN A 169 -11.52 15.31 13.31
C GLN A 169 -12.34 14.45 12.35
N LEU A 170 -11.66 13.68 11.52
CA LEU A 170 -12.25 12.72 10.60
C LEU A 170 -11.80 11.33 11.01
N SER A 171 -12.65 10.33 10.93
CA SER A 171 -12.26 8.95 11.15
C SER A 171 -13.03 7.99 10.25
N GLY A 172 -12.41 6.87 9.94
CA GLY A 172 -13.02 5.83 9.13
C GLY A 172 -12.36 4.48 9.29
N LEU A 173 -13.17 3.43 9.12
CA LEU A 173 -12.72 2.05 9.05
C LEU A 173 -12.73 1.60 7.59
N PHE A 174 -11.61 1.07 7.15
CA PHE A 174 -11.37 0.67 5.77
C PHE A 174 -10.97 -0.80 5.66
N ILE A 175 -11.32 -1.40 4.54
CA ILE A 175 -10.79 -2.68 4.10
C ILE A 175 -10.00 -2.45 2.81
N GLU A 176 -8.78 -3.00 2.76
CA GLU A 176 -7.81 -2.76 1.70
C GLU A 176 -7.27 -4.09 1.16
N PRO A 177 -8.07 -4.84 0.37
CA PRO A 177 -7.56 -6.04 -0.30
C PRO A 177 -6.55 -5.66 -1.38
N ALA A 178 -5.48 -6.45 -1.45
CA ALA A 178 -4.38 -6.28 -2.40
C ALA A 178 -3.88 -7.62 -2.92
N ILE A 179 -3.45 -7.63 -4.17
CA ILE A 179 -2.74 -8.73 -4.80
C ILE A 179 -1.32 -8.25 -5.10
N THR A 180 -0.35 -8.99 -4.60
CA THR A 180 1.08 -8.76 -4.84
C THR A 180 1.64 -9.90 -5.67
N THR A 181 2.29 -9.56 -6.75
CA THR A 181 3.07 -10.49 -7.58
C THR A 181 4.54 -10.11 -7.47
N LYS A 182 5.42 -11.08 -7.23
CA LYS A 182 6.88 -10.87 -7.25
C LYS A 182 7.50 -11.80 -8.29
N LEU A 183 8.34 -11.25 -9.15
CA LEU A 183 9.22 -12.01 -10.03
C LEU A 183 10.61 -12.02 -9.41
N GLN A 184 11.11 -13.19 -9.07
CA GLN A 184 12.34 -13.38 -8.31
C GLN A 184 13.52 -13.68 -9.23
N PHE A 185 14.59 -12.92 -9.04
CA PHE A 185 15.87 -13.06 -9.74
C PHE A 185 16.96 -13.15 -8.67
N GLU A 186 17.22 -14.35 -8.19
CA GLU A 186 18.14 -14.58 -7.05
C GLU A 186 17.70 -13.80 -5.80
N GLN A 187 18.46 -12.77 -5.42
CA GLN A 187 18.18 -11.89 -4.28
C GLN A 187 17.28 -10.70 -4.61
N LEU A 188 17.15 -10.35 -5.91
CA LEU A 188 16.33 -9.24 -6.38
C LEU A 188 14.95 -9.74 -6.81
N SER A 189 13.90 -9.03 -6.42
CA SER A 189 12.55 -9.27 -6.90
C SER A 189 11.95 -8.02 -7.51
N ALA A 190 11.37 -8.14 -8.70
CA ALA A 190 10.48 -7.12 -9.23
C ALA A 190 9.09 -7.33 -8.65
N ILE A 191 8.48 -6.26 -8.15
CA ILE A 191 7.17 -6.29 -7.48
C ILE A 191 6.15 -5.55 -8.34
N TYR A 192 5.00 -6.18 -8.50
CA TYR A 192 3.79 -5.55 -8.97
C TYR A 192 2.69 -5.75 -7.93
N GLN A 193 2.00 -4.69 -7.56
CA GLN A 193 0.89 -4.77 -6.62
C GLN A 193 -0.28 -3.92 -7.10
N MET A 194 -1.47 -4.48 -6.98
CA MET A 194 -2.74 -3.79 -7.16
C MET A 194 -3.64 -3.99 -5.96
N GLY A 195 -4.44 -3.00 -5.65
CA GLY A 195 -5.39 -3.09 -4.56
C GLY A 195 -6.55 -2.12 -4.70
N ILE A 196 -7.54 -2.33 -3.87
CA ILE A 196 -8.69 -1.45 -3.74
C ILE A 196 -8.85 -1.02 -2.29
N VAL A 197 -9.49 0.12 -2.08
CA VAL A 197 -9.90 0.60 -0.75
C VAL A 197 -11.41 0.69 -0.73
N ARG A 198 -12.01 0.13 0.32
CA ARG A 198 -13.43 0.22 0.57
C ARG A 198 -13.67 0.74 1.98
N THR A 199 -14.50 1.74 2.09
CA THR A 199 -14.98 2.25 3.37
C THR A 199 -15.99 1.27 3.95
N LEU A 200 -15.73 0.78 5.15
CA LEU A 200 -16.66 -0.04 5.93
C LEU A 200 -17.55 0.84 6.81
N HIS A 201 -16.95 1.87 7.40
CA HIS A 201 -17.64 2.84 8.23
C HIS A 201 -16.86 4.17 8.19
N THR A 202 -17.59 5.28 8.27
CA THR A 202 -16.98 6.61 8.44
C THR A 202 -17.89 7.46 9.31
N ASP A 203 -17.29 8.18 10.25
CA ASP A 203 -18.02 9.12 11.10
C ASP A 203 -18.36 10.41 10.34
N THR A 204 -17.70 10.63 9.21
CA THR A 204 -17.87 11.82 8.37
C THR A 204 -18.00 11.42 6.89
N PRO A 205 -19.14 11.71 6.24
CA PRO A 205 -19.35 11.42 4.81
C PRO A 205 -18.34 12.08 3.88
N GLU A 206 -17.67 13.12 4.38
CA GLU A 206 -16.72 13.94 3.62
C GLU A 206 -15.34 13.27 3.43
N MET A 207 -15.06 12.14 4.12
CA MET A 207 -13.77 11.47 3.99
C MET A 207 -13.64 10.76 2.63
N GLN A 208 -13.04 11.46 1.69
CA GLN A 208 -12.78 10.93 0.35
C GLN A 208 -11.61 9.97 0.35
N VAL A 209 -11.75 8.87 -0.39
CA VAL A 209 -10.77 7.77 -0.45
C VAL A 209 -10.43 7.48 -1.90
N LEU A 210 -9.17 7.22 -2.20
CA LEU A 210 -8.77 6.68 -3.50
C LEU A 210 -9.15 5.20 -3.58
N PRO A 211 -10.10 4.83 -4.47
CA PRO A 211 -10.71 3.49 -4.41
C PRO A 211 -9.82 2.39 -4.99
N PHE A 212 -8.84 2.74 -5.81
CA PHE A 212 -7.97 1.80 -6.51
C PHE A 212 -6.54 2.31 -6.56
N TRP A 213 -5.58 1.41 -6.52
CA TRP A 213 -4.16 1.74 -6.61
C TRP A 213 -3.33 0.64 -7.29
N LEU A 214 -2.26 1.08 -7.93
CA LEU A 214 -1.24 0.26 -8.58
C LEU A 214 0.14 0.74 -8.15
N ALA A 215 1.05 -0.20 -7.94
CA ALA A 215 2.45 0.10 -7.66
C ALA A 215 3.37 -0.93 -8.33
N PHE A 216 4.53 -0.43 -8.76
CA PHE A 216 5.65 -1.22 -9.27
C PHE A 216 6.87 -0.93 -8.42
N GLY A 217 7.69 -1.93 -8.18
CA GLY A 217 8.87 -1.73 -7.38
C GLY A 217 9.86 -2.87 -7.44
N PHE A 218 10.85 -2.77 -6.59
CA PHE A 218 11.87 -3.78 -6.41
C PHE A 218 12.07 -4.05 -4.92
N GLN A 219 12.46 -5.28 -4.62
CA GLN A 219 12.80 -5.75 -3.29
C GLN A 219 14.10 -6.53 -3.38
N TYR A 220 14.99 -6.28 -2.43
CA TYR A 220 16.19 -7.06 -2.24
C TYR A 220 16.06 -7.91 -0.98
N ASN A 221 16.41 -9.18 -1.09
CA ASN A 221 16.35 -10.17 -0.01
C ASN A 221 17.78 -10.48 0.44
N PHE A 222 18.10 -10.14 1.67
CA PHE A 222 19.37 -10.46 2.29
C PHE A 222 19.24 -11.81 3.01
N ASP A 223 20.06 -12.77 2.63
CA ASP A 223 20.18 -14.06 3.29
C ASP A 223 21.52 -14.07 4.05
N PHE A 224 21.44 -13.89 5.37
CA PHE A 224 22.65 -13.88 6.23
C PHE A 224 23.09 -15.28 6.66
N THR A 225 22.33 -16.34 6.32
CA THR A 225 22.62 -17.71 6.74
C THR A 225 23.55 -18.46 5.79
N LYS A 226 23.87 -17.89 4.62
CA LYS A 226 24.70 -18.52 3.58
C LYS A 226 26.23 -18.42 3.76
N ASN A 227 26.72 -17.92 4.90
CA ASN A 227 28.15 -17.67 5.14
C ASN A 227 28.81 -18.65 6.12
N ASP A 228 28.29 -19.88 6.23
CA ASP A 228 28.98 -20.95 6.97
C ASP A 228 29.25 -22.18 6.09
#